data_f2d7a44a2a9d3062e0abe9f522067c59
#
_entry.id   f2d7a44a2a9d3062e0abe9f522067c59
#
_cell.length_a   1.000
_cell.length_b   1.000
_cell.length_c   1.000
_cell.angle_alpha   90.00
_cell.angle_beta   90.00
_cell.angle_gamma   90.00
#
_symmetry.space_group_name_H-M   'P 1'
#
loop_
_entity.id
_entity.type
_entity.pdbx_description
1 polymer ?
#
loop_
_entity_poly.entity_id
_entity_poly.type
_entity_poly.pdbx_seq_one_letter_code
_entity_poly.pdbx_strand_id
1 'polypeptide(L)'
;MIKGNNMMNARNSQELESKKEGTVPMPRETVAVIPDISDSVLHRFKANNILLLNMSILRSDGNITESSYCYNGITVKGFGQLEAVPKLLIKEGKTPDIIIILASAATRKEVDFSIQSEDSTIAKRGSAVDFFKEQIAEASGNSVSFKVVELDKRNVSHVEHLKNGENREQDLNKKDVVSAVGNVVDIIRLLKRNNEKINLYLDIHGGPREDQVVIEAIINLLAMEDICITDAFSISGGGQNVPIMNVTELFKIFNFVSAMNEFTNFGLGKSIKEYVSGLSRETYEDEFYKEISNGIGRISDALLLCRVNEFESALDSMQKIIEKRDHKIVINDYLDIFIKNIKNNYGVLLQKNKRNLQKRSALGI
;
A
#
# COMPACT_ATOMS: atom_id res chain seq x y z
N MET A 1 7.63 57.91 -49.77
CA MET A 1 8.02 57.17 -50.99
C MET A 1 8.52 55.83 -50.50
N ILE A 2 7.89 54.72 -50.74
CA ILE A 2 7.32 54.10 -51.93
C ILE A 2 6.15 53.21 -51.49
N LYS A 3 5.01 53.28 -52.16
CA LYS A 3 3.85 52.41 -52.16
C LYS A 3 4.16 51.17 -53.01
N GLY A 4 3.48 50.10 -52.70
CA GLY A 4 3.23 48.97 -53.60
C GLY A 4 3.41 47.65 -52.87
N ASN A 5 2.56 46.69 -52.78
CA ASN A 5 1.43 46.17 -53.47
C ASN A 5 0.81 45.06 -52.60
N ASN A 6 -0.38 45.31 -52.13
CA ASN A 6 -1.29 44.23 -51.77
C ASN A 6 -2.07 43.84 -53.02
N MET A 7 -1.88 42.63 -53.53
CA MET A 7 -2.84 41.88 -54.34
C MET A 7 -2.17 40.60 -54.82
N MET A 8 -2.54 39.50 -54.21
CA MET A 8 -2.64 38.12 -54.74
C MET A 8 -2.46 37.14 -53.59
N ASN A 9 -3.56 36.66 -53.08
CA ASN A 9 -3.72 35.29 -52.62
C ASN A 9 -5.11 35.11 -51.99
N ALA A 10 -6.13 35.41 -52.79
CA ALA A 10 -7.50 35.03 -52.54
C ALA A 10 -7.93 34.01 -53.58
N ARG A 11 -7.28 32.85 -53.64
CA ARG A 11 -7.72 31.67 -54.41
C ARG A 11 -6.87 30.50 -53.93
N ASN A 12 -7.28 29.84 -52.82
CA ASN A 12 -6.94 28.46 -52.46
C ASN A 12 -7.56 28.05 -51.14
N SER A 13 -8.76 28.59 -50.81
CA SER A 13 -9.50 28.21 -49.58
C SER A 13 -10.77 27.40 -49.87
N GLN A 14 -10.91 26.80 -51.05
CA GLN A 14 -12.12 26.06 -51.43
C GLN A 14 -11.92 24.64 -51.91
N GLU A 15 -10.76 24.00 -51.70
CA GLU A 15 -10.54 22.61 -52.14
C GLU A 15 -9.97 21.70 -51.06
N LEU A 16 -10.29 21.92 -49.78
CA LEU A 16 -9.88 21.01 -48.68
C LEU A 16 -11.09 20.54 -47.82
N GLU A 17 -12.29 20.61 -48.38
CA GLU A 17 -13.51 20.01 -47.78
C GLU A 17 -13.98 18.78 -48.60
N SER A 18 -13.12 17.83 -48.85
CA SER A 18 -13.61 16.55 -49.37
C SER A 18 -12.70 15.44 -48.93
N LYS A 19 -13.29 14.57 -48.12
CA LYS A 19 -12.95 13.23 -47.65
C LYS A 19 -12.66 13.14 -46.17
N LYS A 20 -13.64 13.46 -45.34
CA LYS A 20 -13.86 12.62 -44.16
C LYS A 20 -14.55 11.34 -44.70
N GLU A 21 -13.73 10.38 -45.11
CA GLU A 21 -14.17 9.01 -45.21
C GLU A 21 -14.75 8.62 -43.86
N GLY A 22 -16.04 8.31 -43.83
CA GLY A 22 -16.70 7.77 -42.66
C GLY A 22 -16.01 6.49 -42.26
N THR A 23 -15.10 6.58 -41.31
CA THR A 23 -14.58 5.43 -40.58
C THR A 23 -15.80 4.77 -39.95
N VAL A 24 -16.24 3.65 -40.52
CA VAL A 24 -17.23 2.78 -39.89
C VAL A 24 -16.71 2.49 -38.49
N PRO A 25 -17.46 2.83 -37.45
CA PRO A 25 -16.99 2.57 -36.10
C PRO A 25 -16.73 1.08 -35.96
N MET A 26 -15.49 0.69 -35.64
CA MET A 26 -15.22 -0.72 -35.35
C MET A 26 -16.18 -1.19 -34.24
N PRO A 27 -16.74 -2.40 -34.37
CA PRO A 27 -17.58 -2.96 -33.33
C PRO A 27 -16.75 -2.99 -32.03
N ARG A 28 -17.30 -2.40 -30.96
CA ARG A 28 -16.66 -2.35 -29.63
C ARG A 28 -17.10 -3.56 -28.83
N GLU A 29 -16.13 -4.25 -28.27
CA GLU A 29 -16.39 -5.30 -27.30
C GLU A 29 -16.66 -4.68 -25.92
N THR A 30 -17.70 -5.16 -25.25
CA THR A 30 -17.97 -4.75 -23.86
C THR A 30 -17.17 -5.65 -22.92
N VAL A 31 -16.49 -5.04 -21.96
CA VAL A 31 -15.78 -5.76 -20.89
C VAL A 31 -16.79 -6.57 -20.07
N ALA A 32 -16.45 -7.82 -19.75
CA ALA A 32 -17.31 -8.67 -18.94
C ALA A 32 -17.41 -8.16 -17.50
N VAL A 33 -18.64 -8.04 -16.98
CA VAL A 33 -18.88 -7.66 -15.60
C VAL A 33 -18.84 -8.90 -14.73
N ILE A 34 -17.78 -9.03 -13.91
CA ILE A 34 -17.65 -10.11 -12.93
C ILE A 34 -18.20 -9.60 -11.59
N PRO A 35 -19.23 -10.25 -11.02
CA PRO A 35 -19.86 -9.78 -9.79
C PRO A 35 -18.92 -9.88 -8.60
N ASP A 36 -19.12 -8.99 -7.65
CA ASP A 36 -18.50 -9.08 -6.33
C ASP A 36 -19.10 -10.23 -5.51
N ILE A 37 -18.27 -10.78 -4.61
CA ILE A 37 -18.78 -11.67 -3.58
C ILE A 37 -19.77 -10.92 -2.69
N SER A 38 -20.96 -11.48 -2.50
CA SER A 38 -21.98 -10.86 -1.64
C SER A 38 -21.61 -10.97 -0.16
N ASP A 39 -22.10 -10.05 0.66
CA ASP A 39 -21.82 -10.05 2.10
C ASP A 39 -22.31 -11.33 2.78
N SER A 40 -23.45 -11.91 2.34
CA SER A 40 -23.99 -13.17 2.85
C SER A 40 -23.06 -14.37 2.57
N VAL A 41 -22.38 -14.37 1.43
CA VAL A 41 -21.39 -15.39 1.08
C VAL A 41 -20.09 -15.14 1.84
N LEU A 42 -19.66 -13.88 1.96
CA LEU A 42 -18.43 -13.47 2.64
C LEU A 42 -18.40 -13.97 4.10
N HIS A 43 -19.54 -13.98 4.80
CA HIS A 43 -19.64 -14.50 6.17
C HIS A 43 -19.24 -15.98 6.32
N ARG A 44 -19.24 -16.77 5.26
CA ARG A 44 -18.86 -18.19 5.25
C ARG A 44 -17.67 -18.48 4.36
N PHE A 45 -17.14 -17.43 3.71
CA PHE A 45 -16.06 -17.58 2.75
C PHE A 45 -14.76 -17.95 3.45
N LYS A 46 -14.09 -18.97 2.93
CA LYS A 46 -12.76 -19.37 3.38
C LYS A 46 -11.72 -18.79 2.44
N ALA A 47 -10.87 -17.93 2.96
CA ALA A 47 -9.78 -17.33 2.21
C ALA A 47 -8.48 -17.44 3.00
N ASN A 48 -7.53 -18.18 2.46
CA ASN A 48 -6.18 -18.25 3.02
C ASN A 48 -5.30 -17.13 2.47
N ASN A 49 -5.47 -16.80 1.19
CA ASN A 49 -4.69 -15.79 0.49
C ASN A 49 -5.58 -14.59 0.13
N ILE A 50 -5.29 -13.45 0.69
CA ILE A 50 -6.02 -12.19 0.47
C ILE A 50 -5.06 -11.21 -0.18
N LEU A 51 -5.46 -10.62 -1.31
CA LEU A 51 -4.74 -9.51 -1.92
C LEU A 51 -5.54 -8.22 -1.74
N LEU A 52 -4.91 -7.19 -1.20
CA LEU A 52 -5.44 -5.84 -1.10
C LEU A 52 -4.71 -4.93 -2.10
N LEU A 53 -5.46 -4.20 -2.90
CA LEU A 53 -4.91 -3.25 -3.86
C LEU A 53 -5.79 -2.00 -4.01
N ASN A 54 -5.16 -0.94 -4.52
CA ASN A 54 -5.84 0.28 -4.90
C ASN A 54 -5.93 0.39 -6.43
N MET A 55 -7.12 0.66 -6.97
CA MET A 55 -7.36 0.65 -8.40
C MET A 55 -6.87 1.95 -9.07
N SER A 56 -6.15 1.80 -10.18
CA SER A 56 -5.79 2.91 -11.07
C SER A 56 -6.88 3.15 -12.12
N ILE A 57 -6.94 4.38 -12.61
CA ILE A 57 -7.88 4.77 -13.68
C ILE A 57 -7.44 4.25 -15.05
N LEU A 58 -8.38 3.88 -15.90
CA LEU A 58 -8.18 3.78 -17.33
C LEU A 58 -8.37 5.16 -17.97
N ARG A 59 -7.49 5.51 -18.92
CA ARG A 59 -7.65 6.75 -19.69
C ARG A 59 -8.62 6.51 -20.83
N SER A 60 -9.58 7.43 -21.00
CA SER A 60 -10.45 7.46 -22.15
C SER A 60 -9.60 7.63 -23.43
N ASP A 61 -9.95 6.90 -24.49
CA ASP A 61 -9.25 6.86 -25.77
C ASP A 61 -7.77 6.44 -25.66
N GLY A 62 -7.39 5.80 -24.52
CA GLY A 62 -6.05 5.28 -24.30
C GLY A 62 -5.81 3.98 -25.09
N ASN A 63 -4.58 3.85 -25.63
CA ASN A 63 -4.10 2.58 -26.13
C ASN A 63 -3.37 1.85 -25.02
N ILE A 64 -3.84 0.65 -24.70
CA ILE A 64 -3.22 -0.22 -23.70
C ILE A 64 -2.44 -1.29 -24.43
N THR A 65 -1.14 -1.37 -24.15
CA THR A 65 -0.25 -2.38 -24.74
C THR A 65 0.15 -3.41 -23.68
N GLU A 66 0.30 -4.66 -24.11
CA GLU A 66 0.81 -5.69 -23.23
C GLU A 66 2.25 -5.41 -22.83
N SER A 67 2.55 -5.55 -21.56
CA SER A 67 3.88 -5.40 -20.97
C SER A 67 4.28 -6.66 -20.22
N SER A 68 5.58 -6.90 -20.11
CA SER A 68 6.15 -7.98 -19.31
C SER A 68 6.61 -7.45 -17.97
N TYR A 69 6.28 -8.15 -16.88
CA TYR A 69 6.65 -7.82 -15.51
C TYR A 69 7.50 -8.94 -14.93
N CYS A 70 8.61 -8.59 -14.29
CA CYS A 70 9.62 -9.56 -13.87
C CYS A 70 9.86 -9.50 -12.35
N TYR A 71 9.89 -10.67 -11.70
CA TYR A 71 10.23 -10.83 -10.29
C TYR A 71 10.98 -12.13 -10.08
N ASN A 72 12.21 -12.09 -9.53
CA ASN A 72 13.01 -13.27 -9.19
C ASN A 72 13.07 -14.35 -10.31
N GLY A 73 13.23 -13.93 -11.56
CA GLY A 73 13.26 -14.83 -12.72
C GLY A 73 11.88 -15.28 -13.24
N ILE A 74 10.80 -14.91 -12.59
CA ILE A 74 9.44 -15.15 -13.06
C ILE A 74 9.00 -13.94 -13.88
N THR A 75 8.47 -14.19 -15.07
CA THR A 75 7.91 -13.14 -15.94
C THR A 75 6.41 -13.39 -16.12
N VAL A 76 5.61 -12.35 -15.93
CA VAL A 76 4.16 -12.35 -16.21
C VAL A 76 3.85 -11.25 -17.22
N LYS A 77 2.80 -11.44 -18.01
CA LYS A 77 2.32 -10.47 -19.00
C LYS A 77 0.99 -9.87 -18.56
N GLY A 78 0.77 -8.60 -18.83
CA GLY A 78 -0.47 -7.91 -18.54
C GLY A 78 -0.61 -6.61 -19.31
N PHE A 79 -1.84 -6.19 -19.51
CA PHE A 79 -2.19 -4.93 -20.16
C PHE A 79 -2.15 -3.74 -19.21
N GLY A 80 -2.17 -4.01 -17.90
CA GLY A 80 -2.07 -3.00 -16.85
C GLY A 80 -1.10 -3.42 -15.75
N GLN A 81 -0.44 -2.45 -15.14
CA GLN A 81 0.52 -2.72 -14.06
C GLN A 81 -0.14 -3.44 -12.87
N LEU A 82 -1.42 -3.14 -12.59
CA LEU A 82 -2.16 -3.80 -11.50
C LEU A 82 -2.40 -5.29 -11.70
N GLU A 83 -2.32 -5.79 -12.93
CA GLU A 83 -2.44 -7.22 -13.21
C GLU A 83 -1.17 -8.01 -12.83
N ALA A 84 -0.03 -7.33 -12.70
CA ALA A 84 1.27 -7.96 -12.55
C ALA A 84 1.39 -8.73 -11.24
N VAL A 85 1.00 -8.12 -10.11
CA VAL A 85 1.11 -8.74 -8.78
C VAL A 85 0.17 -9.94 -8.63
N PRO A 86 -1.14 -9.85 -8.92
CA PRO A 86 -2.01 -11.02 -8.83
C PRO A 86 -1.60 -12.14 -9.80
N LYS A 87 -1.17 -11.83 -11.04
CA LYS A 87 -0.66 -12.84 -11.98
C LYS A 87 0.66 -13.47 -11.50
N LEU A 88 1.54 -12.71 -10.84
CA LEU A 88 2.73 -13.24 -10.19
C LEU A 88 2.35 -14.23 -9.07
N LEU A 89 1.45 -13.84 -8.18
CA LEU A 89 0.99 -14.72 -7.08
C LEU A 89 0.35 -16.01 -7.62
N ILE A 90 -0.44 -15.94 -8.69
CA ILE A 90 -1.01 -17.12 -9.36
C ILE A 90 0.14 -18.03 -9.84
N LYS A 91 1.14 -17.47 -10.50
CA LYS A 91 2.26 -18.23 -11.06
C LYS A 91 3.17 -18.84 -9.99
N GLU A 92 3.27 -18.21 -8.83
CA GLU A 92 3.97 -18.74 -7.65
C GLU A 92 3.18 -19.81 -6.88
N GLY A 93 1.94 -20.13 -7.28
CA GLY A 93 1.07 -21.04 -6.54
C GLY A 93 0.48 -20.42 -5.25
N LYS A 94 0.53 -19.11 -5.12
CA LYS A 94 -0.04 -18.31 -4.03
C LYS A 94 -1.32 -17.60 -4.47
N THR A 95 -2.09 -18.22 -5.35
CA THR A 95 -3.31 -17.63 -5.92
C THR A 95 -4.17 -16.98 -4.84
N PRO A 96 -4.54 -15.70 -4.97
CA PRO A 96 -5.48 -15.08 -4.04
C PRO A 96 -6.85 -15.78 -4.10
N ASP A 97 -7.40 -16.13 -2.95
CA ASP A 97 -8.79 -16.60 -2.87
C ASP A 97 -9.78 -15.44 -3.05
N ILE A 98 -9.35 -14.26 -2.58
CA ILE A 98 -10.09 -13.02 -2.72
C ILE A 98 -9.17 -11.83 -2.97
N ILE A 99 -9.58 -10.95 -3.88
CA ILE A 99 -8.93 -9.65 -4.10
C ILE A 99 -9.88 -8.56 -3.61
N ILE A 100 -9.41 -7.77 -2.63
CA ILE A 100 -10.11 -6.59 -2.13
C ILE A 100 -9.59 -5.37 -2.89
N ILE A 101 -10.48 -4.71 -3.61
CA ILE A 101 -10.17 -3.61 -4.52
C ILE A 101 -10.68 -2.31 -3.91
N LEU A 102 -9.79 -1.39 -3.56
CA LEU A 102 -10.14 -0.02 -3.25
C LEU A 102 -10.39 0.74 -4.55
N ALA A 103 -11.59 1.24 -4.74
CA ALA A 103 -12.01 1.84 -6.01
C ALA A 103 -12.64 3.23 -5.82
N SER A 104 -12.12 4.22 -6.54
CA SER A 104 -12.73 5.54 -6.64
C SER A 104 -13.87 5.56 -7.68
N ALA A 105 -14.69 6.60 -7.67
CA ALA A 105 -15.73 6.78 -8.69
C ALA A 105 -15.13 6.83 -10.12
N ALA A 106 -13.94 7.40 -10.27
CA ALA A 106 -13.25 7.47 -11.56
C ALA A 106 -12.85 6.09 -12.10
N THR A 107 -12.45 5.15 -11.23
CA THR A 107 -12.05 3.79 -11.63
C THR A 107 -13.24 2.88 -11.97
N ARG A 108 -14.44 3.26 -11.54
CA ARG A 108 -15.71 2.57 -11.82
C ARG A 108 -16.48 3.19 -12.99
N LYS A 109 -15.99 4.31 -13.53
CA LYS A 109 -16.59 4.95 -14.70
C LYS A 109 -16.24 4.16 -15.97
N GLU A 110 -17.25 3.87 -16.78
CA GLU A 110 -17.02 3.30 -18.11
C GLU A 110 -16.32 4.30 -19.02
N VAL A 111 -15.31 3.82 -19.73
CA VAL A 111 -14.56 4.56 -20.74
C VAL A 111 -14.33 3.70 -21.97
N ASP A 112 -14.13 4.35 -23.09
CA ASP A 112 -13.70 3.70 -24.32
C ASP A 112 -12.18 3.64 -24.35
N PHE A 113 -11.60 2.49 -24.68
CA PHE A 113 -10.17 2.27 -24.80
C PHE A 113 -9.85 1.21 -25.84
N SER A 114 -8.59 1.08 -26.21
CA SER A 114 -8.15 0.07 -27.18
C SER A 114 -7.04 -0.78 -26.57
N ILE A 115 -7.12 -2.08 -26.82
CA ILE A 115 -6.06 -3.03 -26.46
C ILE A 115 -5.26 -3.30 -27.71
N GLN A 116 -3.95 -3.07 -27.65
CA GLN A 116 -3.01 -3.39 -28.71
C GLN A 116 -2.23 -4.66 -28.33
N SER A 117 -2.42 -5.71 -29.14
CA SER A 117 -1.54 -6.87 -29.17
C SER A 117 -0.63 -6.79 -30.41
N GLU A 118 0.34 -7.71 -30.54
CA GLU A 118 1.26 -7.75 -31.69
C GLU A 118 0.53 -7.80 -33.03
N ASP A 119 -0.62 -8.48 -33.09
CA ASP A 119 -1.33 -8.77 -34.35
C ASP A 119 -2.67 -8.03 -34.50
N SER A 120 -3.17 -7.35 -33.47
CA SER A 120 -4.52 -6.77 -33.50
C SER A 120 -4.72 -5.60 -32.56
N THR A 121 -5.65 -4.73 -32.91
CA THR A 121 -6.19 -3.69 -32.03
C THR A 121 -7.66 -3.95 -31.80
N ILE A 122 -8.06 -4.12 -30.55
CA ILE A 122 -9.43 -4.39 -30.15
C ILE A 122 -9.95 -3.17 -29.39
N ALA A 123 -11.03 -2.57 -29.89
CA ALA A 123 -11.71 -1.49 -29.16
C ALA A 123 -12.62 -2.09 -28.10
N LYS A 124 -12.45 -1.65 -26.85
CA LYS A 124 -13.26 -2.08 -25.69
C LYS A 124 -13.95 -0.90 -25.02
N ARG A 125 -15.03 -1.21 -24.30
CA ARG A 125 -15.72 -0.29 -23.40
C ARG A 125 -15.97 -0.95 -22.07
N GLY A 126 -15.58 -0.28 -20.97
CA GLY A 126 -15.76 -0.77 -19.61
C GLY A 126 -15.09 0.11 -18.58
N SER A 127 -15.25 -0.25 -17.32
CA SER A 127 -14.54 0.41 -16.23
C SER A 127 -13.15 -0.22 -15.99
N ALA A 128 -12.26 0.51 -15.31
CA ALA A 128 -10.96 -0.02 -14.91
C ALA A 128 -11.12 -1.26 -14.00
N VAL A 129 -12.09 -1.22 -13.09
CA VAL A 129 -12.38 -2.34 -12.18
C VAL A 129 -12.84 -3.58 -12.93
N ASP A 130 -13.79 -3.43 -13.89
CA ASP A 130 -14.31 -4.58 -14.62
C ASP A 130 -13.25 -5.18 -15.53
N PHE A 131 -12.46 -4.33 -16.21
CA PHE A 131 -11.36 -4.80 -17.03
C PHE A 131 -10.31 -5.57 -16.21
N PHE A 132 -9.91 -5.06 -15.07
CA PHE A 132 -9.00 -5.76 -14.17
C PHE A 132 -9.55 -7.12 -13.73
N LYS A 133 -10.83 -7.17 -13.30
CA LYS A 133 -11.49 -8.42 -12.90
C LYS A 133 -11.54 -9.44 -14.04
N GLU A 134 -11.88 -9.01 -15.26
CA GLU A 134 -11.89 -9.86 -16.47
C GLU A 134 -10.52 -10.51 -16.67
N GLN A 135 -9.44 -9.71 -16.65
CA GLN A 135 -8.08 -10.20 -16.86
C GLN A 135 -7.60 -11.17 -15.77
N ILE A 136 -7.94 -10.93 -14.52
CA ILE A 136 -7.53 -11.82 -13.43
C ILE A 136 -8.38 -13.08 -13.36
N ALA A 137 -9.68 -12.99 -13.64
CA ALA A 137 -10.54 -14.15 -13.72
C ALA A 137 -10.06 -15.12 -14.82
N GLU A 138 -9.71 -14.59 -15.99
CA GLU A 138 -9.13 -15.38 -17.09
C GLU A 138 -7.81 -16.04 -16.65
N ALA A 139 -6.88 -15.28 -16.08
CA ALA A 139 -5.57 -15.77 -15.63
C ALA A 139 -5.66 -16.84 -14.53
N SER A 140 -6.69 -16.79 -13.69
CA SER A 140 -6.91 -17.72 -12.57
C SER A 140 -7.85 -18.87 -12.88
N GLY A 141 -8.41 -18.95 -14.10
CA GLY A 141 -9.47 -19.91 -14.44
C GLY A 141 -10.74 -19.71 -13.60
N ASN A 142 -11.10 -18.46 -13.28
CA ASN A 142 -12.24 -18.06 -12.46
C ASN A 142 -12.19 -18.55 -10.99
N SER A 143 -11.01 -18.84 -10.46
CA SER A 143 -10.86 -19.29 -9.07
C SER A 143 -10.80 -18.15 -8.05
N VAL A 144 -10.54 -16.91 -8.50
CA VAL A 144 -10.42 -15.72 -7.66
C VAL A 144 -11.78 -15.05 -7.46
N SER A 145 -12.10 -14.70 -6.22
CA SER A 145 -13.26 -13.87 -5.87
C SER A 145 -12.86 -12.41 -5.72
N PHE A 146 -13.78 -11.49 -5.94
CA PHE A 146 -13.53 -10.06 -5.85
C PHE A 146 -14.46 -9.38 -4.86
N LYS A 147 -13.95 -8.37 -4.16
CA LYS A 147 -14.73 -7.47 -3.32
C LYS A 147 -14.28 -6.03 -3.56
N VAL A 148 -15.14 -5.23 -4.12
CA VAL A 148 -14.88 -3.79 -4.33
C VAL A 148 -15.33 -3.02 -3.09
N VAL A 149 -14.44 -2.16 -2.59
CA VAL A 149 -14.73 -1.18 -1.54
C VAL A 149 -14.59 0.21 -2.11
N GLU A 150 -15.68 0.96 -2.06
CA GLU A 150 -15.76 2.29 -2.63
C GLU A 150 -15.07 3.31 -1.73
N LEU A 151 -14.14 4.09 -2.30
CA LEU A 151 -13.47 5.21 -1.60
C LEU A 151 -14.30 6.49 -1.59
N ASP A 152 -15.24 6.62 -2.55
CA ASP A 152 -16.03 7.81 -2.74
C ASP A 152 -17.51 7.50 -2.58
N LYS A 153 -18.21 8.26 -1.76
CA LYS A 153 -19.69 8.33 -1.85
C LYS A 153 -20.05 9.32 -2.95
N ARG A 154 -20.89 8.91 -3.90
CA ARG A 154 -21.50 9.84 -4.84
C ARG A 154 -22.31 10.85 -4.03
N ASN A 155 -21.80 12.07 -3.88
CA ASN A 155 -22.59 13.16 -3.34
C ASN A 155 -23.34 13.86 -4.48
N VAL A 156 -24.54 14.28 -4.14
CA VAL A 156 -25.47 15.09 -4.90
C VAL A 156 -24.74 16.18 -5.67
N SER A 157 -25.03 16.28 -6.96
CA SER A 157 -24.58 17.33 -7.85
C SER A 157 -24.70 18.72 -7.20
N HIS A 158 -23.58 19.39 -7.01
CA HIS A 158 -23.59 20.82 -6.68
C HIS A 158 -23.67 21.59 -7.99
N VAL A 159 -24.78 22.26 -8.20
CA VAL A 159 -24.95 23.12 -9.37
C VAL A 159 -24.29 24.46 -9.07
N GLU A 160 -23.15 24.71 -9.68
CA GLU A 160 -22.51 26.03 -9.60
C GLU A 160 -23.10 26.95 -10.69
N HIS A 161 -23.81 27.99 -10.24
CA HIS A 161 -24.33 29.04 -11.13
C HIS A 161 -23.17 29.97 -11.54
N LEU A 162 -22.67 29.77 -12.75
CA LEU A 162 -21.64 30.66 -13.32
C LEU A 162 -22.28 32.01 -13.67
N LYS A 163 -21.50 33.10 -13.52
CA LYS A 163 -21.93 34.47 -13.80
C LYS A 163 -22.38 34.73 -15.25
N ASN A 164 -22.12 33.79 -16.15
CA ASN A 164 -22.52 33.81 -17.57
C ASN A 164 -23.82 33.06 -17.86
N GLY A 165 -24.54 32.59 -16.83
CA GLY A 165 -25.80 31.85 -16.98
C GLY A 165 -25.64 30.37 -17.37
N GLU A 166 -24.41 29.84 -17.46
CA GLU A 166 -24.15 28.42 -17.65
C GLU A 166 -24.10 27.69 -16.28
N ASN A 167 -24.79 26.58 -16.20
CA ASN A 167 -24.75 25.72 -15.02
C ASN A 167 -23.68 24.68 -15.24
N ARG A 168 -22.67 24.65 -14.39
CA ARG A 168 -21.66 23.58 -14.37
C ARG A 168 -22.00 22.62 -13.23
N GLU A 169 -22.42 21.41 -13.56
CA GLU A 169 -22.50 20.32 -12.59
C GLU A 169 -21.07 19.89 -12.24
N GLN A 170 -20.62 20.23 -11.03
CA GLN A 170 -19.45 19.61 -10.44
C GLN A 170 -19.90 18.42 -9.59
N ASP A 171 -19.61 17.22 -10.07
CA ASP A 171 -19.66 16.04 -9.22
C ASP A 171 -18.55 16.14 -8.17
N LEU A 172 -18.88 16.74 -7.02
CA LEU A 172 -18.00 16.73 -5.85
C LEU A 172 -18.09 15.37 -5.19
N ASN A 173 -17.30 14.42 -5.70
CA ASN A 173 -17.12 13.13 -5.04
C ASN A 173 -16.35 13.35 -3.72
N LYS A 174 -17.07 13.36 -2.60
CA LYS A 174 -16.44 13.43 -1.29
C LYS A 174 -15.89 12.06 -0.94
N LYS A 175 -14.57 11.93 -0.82
CA LYS A 175 -13.94 10.70 -0.33
C LYS A 175 -14.42 10.38 1.08
N ASP A 176 -15.00 9.20 1.26
CA ASP A 176 -15.36 8.67 2.58
C ASP A 176 -14.31 7.64 3.02
N VAL A 177 -13.08 8.12 3.16
CA VAL A 177 -11.90 7.32 3.49
C VAL A 177 -12.08 6.54 4.79
N VAL A 178 -12.69 7.16 5.80
CA VAL A 178 -12.87 6.53 7.12
C VAL A 178 -13.78 5.31 7.02
N SER A 179 -14.92 5.44 6.31
CA SER A 179 -15.81 4.28 6.07
C SER A 179 -15.14 3.21 5.23
N ALA A 180 -14.34 3.58 4.21
CA ALA A 180 -13.63 2.62 3.39
C ALA A 180 -12.59 1.83 4.21
N VAL A 181 -11.81 2.49 5.05
CA VAL A 181 -10.87 1.85 5.98
C VAL A 181 -11.61 0.87 6.89
N GLY A 182 -12.70 1.31 7.54
CA GLY A 182 -13.51 0.45 8.41
C GLY A 182 -14.04 -0.78 7.67
N ASN A 183 -14.59 -0.61 6.47
CA ASN A 183 -15.14 -1.70 5.68
C ASN A 183 -14.07 -2.75 5.32
N VAL A 184 -12.87 -2.33 4.89
CA VAL A 184 -11.79 -3.27 4.57
C VAL A 184 -11.32 -4.03 5.80
N VAL A 185 -11.13 -3.33 6.91
CA VAL A 185 -10.73 -3.93 8.19
C VAL A 185 -11.78 -4.98 8.62
N ASP A 186 -13.07 -4.66 8.56
CA ASP A 186 -14.14 -5.58 8.94
C ASP A 186 -14.22 -6.81 8.02
N ILE A 187 -14.01 -6.63 6.70
CA ILE A 187 -13.93 -7.74 5.74
C ILE A 187 -12.76 -8.68 6.12
N ILE A 188 -11.57 -8.14 6.34
CA ILE A 188 -10.38 -8.96 6.64
C ILE A 188 -10.53 -9.65 8.01
N ARG A 189 -11.09 -8.97 9.02
CA ARG A 189 -11.44 -9.56 10.32
C ARG A 189 -12.39 -10.73 10.18
N LEU A 190 -13.41 -10.56 9.35
CA LEU A 190 -14.40 -11.61 9.10
C LEU A 190 -13.74 -12.83 8.45
N LEU A 191 -12.89 -12.60 7.43
CA LEU A 191 -12.12 -13.66 6.79
C LEU A 191 -11.16 -14.35 7.79
N LYS A 192 -10.51 -13.59 8.67
CA LYS A 192 -9.64 -14.13 9.73
C LYS A 192 -10.40 -15.05 10.71
N ARG A 193 -11.64 -14.69 11.07
CA ARG A 193 -12.48 -15.53 11.95
C ARG A 193 -12.85 -16.86 11.31
N ASN A 194 -12.99 -16.88 9.99
CA ASN A 194 -13.37 -18.08 9.24
C ASN A 194 -12.17 -19.00 8.92
N ASN A 195 -10.93 -18.55 9.20
CA ASN A 195 -9.70 -19.24 8.82
C ASN A 195 -8.70 -19.22 9.98
N GLU A 196 -7.99 -20.30 10.18
CA GLU A 196 -6.94 -20.40 11.20
C GLU A 196 -5.75 -19.49 10.88
N LYS A 197 -5.38 -19.40 9.59
CA LYS A 197 -4.30 -18.58 9.09
C LYS A 197 -4.71 -17.89 7.81
N ILE A 198 -4.37 -16.61 7.71
CA ILE A 198 -4.48 -15.84 6.46
C ILE A 198 -3.12 -15.29 6.06
N ASN A 199 -2.87 -15.23 4.76
CA ASN A 199 -1.75 -14.53 4.16
C ASN A 199 -2.30 -13.27 3.51
N LEU A 200 -1.84 -12.10 3.97
CA LEU A 200 -2.25 -10.81 3.44
C LEU A 200 -1.16 -10.26 2.52
N TYR A 201 -1.46 -10.19 1.24
CA TYR A 201 -0.62 -9.59 0.23
C TYR A 201 -1.10 -8.19 -0.10
N LEU A 202 -0.16 -7.30 -0.41
CA LEU A 202 -0.46 -5.92 -0.80
C LEU A 202 0.12 -5.63 -2.18
N ASP A 203 -0.66 -4.93 -3.01
CA ASP A 203 -0.14 -4.21 -4.16
C ASP A 203 -0.32 -2.70 -3.92
N ILE A 204 0.81 -2.02 -3.69
CA ILE A 204 0.82 -0.59 -3.38
C ILE A 204 1.09 0.29 -4.61
N HIS A 205 1.09 -0.31 -5.81
CA HIS A 205 1.42 0.45 -7.02
C HIS A 205 0.24 1.32 -7.50
N GLY A 206 -0.99 0.85 -7.36
CA GLY A 206 -2.18 1.46 -7.95
C GLY A 206 -2.72 2.68 -7.21
N GLY A 207 -3.57 3.43 -7.90
CA GLY A 207 -4.32 4.55 -7.35
C GLY A 207 -3.56 5.88 -7.21
N PRO A 208 -4.25 6.95 -6.82
CA PRO A 208 -3.66 8.22 -6.43
C PRO A 208 -2.73 8.07 -5.23
N ARG A 209 -1.68 8.90 -5.17
CA ARG A 209 -0.70 8.86 -4.06
C ARG A 209 -1.34 9.06 -2.67
N GLU A 210 -2.34 9.91 -2.58
CA GLU A 210 -3.09 10.14 -1.35
C GLU A 210 -3.82 8.89 -0.85
N ASP A 211 -4.20 7.97 -1.73
CA ASP A 211 -4.91 6.75 -1.35
C ASP A 211 -3.95 5.69 -0.75
N GLN A 212 -2.64 5.87 -0.88
CA GLN A 212 -1.65 5.02 -0.20
C GLN A 212 -1.74 5.17 1.33
N VAL A 213 -2.11 6.35 1.82
CA VAL A 213 -2.36 6.60 3.24
C VAL A 213 -3.53 5.75 3.76
N VAL A 214 -4.51 5.43 2.89
CA VAL A 214 -5.64 4.55 3.21
C VAL A 214 -5.15 3.13 3.48
N ILE A 215 -4.29 2.61 2.61
CA ILE A 215 -3.69 1.28 2.79
C ILE A 215 -2.87 1.23 4.09
N GLU A 216 -2.06 2.24 4.36
CA GLU A 216 -1.28 2.33 5.59
C GLU A 216 -2.18 2.35 6.84
N ALA A 217 -3.27 3.11 6.84
CA ALA A 217 -4.23 3.12 7.94
C ALA A 217 -4.89 1.75 8.15
N ILE A 218 -5.27 1.06 7.07
CA ILE A 218 -5.83 -0.30 7.13
C ILE A 218 -4.83 -1.25 7.79
N ILE A 219 -3.58 -1.24 7.34
CA ILE A 219 -2.53 -2.13 7.82
C ILE A 219 -2.25 -1.91 9.30
N ASN A 220 -2.16 -0.65 9.73
CA ASN A 220 -1.92 -0.31 11.12
C ASN A 220 -3.07 -0.78 12.03
N LEU A 221 -4.32 -0.67 11.58
CA LEU A 221 -5.47 -1.19 12.34
C LEU A 221 -5.48 -2.72 12.39
N LEU A 222 -5.13 -3.40 11.29
CA LEU A 222 -5.04 -4.85 11.24
C LEU A 222 -3.90 -5.40 12.12
N ALA A 223 -2.78 -4.68 12.19
CA ALA A 223 -1.65 -5.04 13.04
C ALA A 223 -2.02 -5.04 14.54
N MET A 224 -2.95 -4.16 14.97
CA MET A 224 -3.47 -4.16 16.34
C MET A 224 -4.25 -5.44 16.68
N GLU A 225 -4.59 -6.26 15.69
CA GLU A 225 -5.35 -7.51 15.82
C GLU A 225 -4.52 -8.75 15.41
N ASP A 226 -3.19 -8.61 15.45
CA ASP A 226 -2.25 -9.67 15.06
C ASP A 226 -2.46 -10.16 13.61
N ILE A 227 -2.94 -9.28 12.72
CA ILE A 227 -3.04 -9.54 11.29
C ILE A 227 -1.91 -8.79 10.59
N CYS A 228 -0.86 -9.54 10.26
CA CYS A 228 0.34 -8.99 9.63
C CYS A 228 0.34 -9.21 8.13
N ILE A 229 1.06 -8.32 7.41
CA ILE A 229 1.32 -8.46 5.99
C ILE A 229 2.27 -9.64 5.77
N THR A 230 1.97 -10.47 4.77
CA THR A 230 2.86 -11.54 4.32
C THR A 230 3.89 -11.00 3.35
N ASP A 231 3.44 -10.36 2.27
CA ASP A 231 4.29 -9.68 1.30
C ASP A 231 3.60 -8.41 0.78
N ALA A 232 4.38 -7.38 0.48
CA ALA A 232 3.94 -6.17 -0.18
C ALA A 232 4.76 -5.93 -1.45
N PHE A 233 4.08 -5.58 -2.52
CA PHE A 233 4.69 -5.39 -3.82
C PHE A 233 4.44 -3.99 -4.36
N SER A 234 5.41 -3.51 -5.12
CA SER A 234 5.32 -2.28 -5.91
C SER A 234 5.89 -2.52 -7.28
N ILE A 235 5.49 -1.69 -8.23
CA ILE A 235 6.00 -1.76 -9.59
C ILE A 235 6.69 -0.43 -9.89
N SER A 236 7.89 -0.48 -10.41
CA SER A 236 8.69 0.72 -10.69
C SER A 236 9.13 0.77 -12.14
N GLY A 237 8.82 1.88 -12.79
CA GLY A 237 9.26 2.13 -14.16
C GLY A 237 8.20 1.81 -15.21
N GLY A 238 8.61 1.90 -16.47
CA GLY A 238 7.83 1.58 -17.66
C GLY A 238 8.76 0.98 -18.73
N GLY A 239 8.18 0.38 -19.74
CA GLY A 239 8.92 -0.26 -20.84
C GLY A 239 8.54 -1.73 -21.00
N GLN A 240 9.36 -2.49 -21.74
CA GLN A 240 9.01 -3.87 -22.09
C GLN A 240 9.21 -4.88 -20.95
N ASN A 241 10.15 -4.63 -20.03
CA ASN A 241 10.43 -5.50 -18.88
C ASN A 241 10.42 -4.66 -17.62
N VAL A 242 9.29 -4.63 -16.93
CA VAL A 242 9.07 -3.79 -15.76
C VAL A 242 9.33 -4.62 -14.49
N PRO A 243 10.22 -4.18 -13.59
CA PRO A 243 10.48 -4.93 -12.36
C PRO A 243 9.34 -4.81 -11.37
N ILE A 244 8.94 -5.95 -10.81
CA ILE A 244 8.13 -6.01 -9.59
C ILE A 244 9.11 -6.01 -8.42
N MET A 245 8.89 -5.16 -7.44
CA MET A 245 9.72 -5.04 -6.25
C MET A 245 8.95 -5.53 -5.03
N ASN A 246 9.56 -6.39 -4.22
CA ASN A 246 9.04 -6.67 -2.88
C ASN A 246 9.46 -5.52 -1.95
N VAL A 247 8.47 -4.87 -1.35
CA VAL A 247 8.65 -3.73 -0.46
C VAL A 247 8.20 -4.01 0.96
N THR A 248 8.06 -5.28 1.32
CA THR A 248 7.60 -5.74 2.65
C THR A 248 8.44 -5.16 3.78
N GLU A 249 9.74 -4.99 3.55
CA GLU A 249 10.66 -4.42 4.54
C GLU A 249 10.29 -2.97 4.94
N LEU A 250 9.70 -2.17 4.02
CA LEU A 250 9.24 -0.82 4.36
C LEU A 250 8.13 -0.85 5.42
N PHE A 251 7.20 -1.81 5.32
CA PHE A 251 6.14 -1.98 6.30
C PHE A 251 6.66 -2.52 7.63
N LYS A 252 7.68 -3.37 7.61
CA LYS A 252 8.36 -3.81 8.84
C LYS A 252 9.00 -2.63 9.57
N ILE A 253 9.58 -1.66 8.85
CA ILE A 253 10.14 -0.44 9.44
C ILE A 253 9.04 0.39 10.12
N PHE A 254 7.86 0.55 9.51
CA PHE A 254 6.75 1.26 10.14
C PHE A 254 6.30 0.59 11.45
N ASN A 255 6.18 -0.74 11.45
CA ASN A 255 5.89 -1.49 12.67
C ASN A 255 6.95 -1.29 13.75
N PHE A 256 8.23 -1.26 13.35
CA PHE A 256 9.32 -0.98 14.27
C PHE A 256 9.24 0.44 14.88
N VAL A 257 8.96 1.45 14.06
CA VAL A 257 8.79 2.84 14.53
C VAL A 257 7.61 2.94 15.51
N SER A 258 6.49 2.26 15.21
CA SER A 258 5.34 2.20 16.12
C SER A 258 5.67 1.52 17.43
N ALA A 259 6.37 0.39 17.38
CA ALA A 259 6.85 -0.33 18.56
C ALA A 259 7.86 0.49 19.39
N MET A 260 8.74 1.26 18.73
CA MET A 260 9.63 2.20 19.39
C MET A 260 8.87 3.32 20.12
N ASN A 261 7.84 3.87 19.51
CA ASN A 261 7.01 4.91 20.12
C ASN A 261 6.25 4.36 21.32
N GLU A 262 5.70 3.15 21.24
CA GLU A 262 5.05 2.46 22.34
C GLU A 262 6.01 2.27 23.52
N PHE A 263 7.21 1.77 23.24
CA PHE A 263 8.22 1.59 24.27
C PHE A 263 8.67 2.94 24.88
N THR A 264 8.94 3.94 24.03
CA THR A 264 9.42 5.24 24.47
C THR A 264 8.40 5.98 25.35
N ASN A 265 7.11 5.84 25.05
CA ASN A 265 6.05 6.54 25.77
C ASN A 265 5.54 5.77 27.01
N PHE A 266 5.54 4.44 26.95
CA PHE A 266 4.89 3.60 27.95
C PHE A 266 5.82 2.56 28.61
N GLY A 267 7.04 2.39 28.11
CA GLY A 267 7.98 1.37 28.60
C GLY A 267 7.63 -0.06 28.20
N LEU A 268 6.67 -0.25 27.27
CA LEU A 268 6.19 -1.56 26.84
C LEU A 268 7.10 -2.15 25.76
N GLY A 269 7.92 -3.14 26.12
CA GLY A 269 8.93 -3.73 25.23
C GLY A 269 8.44 -4.90 24.36
N LYS A 270 7.17 -5.30 24.45
CA LYS A 270 6.66 -6.51 23.77
C LYS A 270 6.77 -6.38 22.24
N SER A 271 6.19 -5.34 21.66
CA SER A 271 6.11 -5.16 20.22
C SER A 271 7.49 -5.02 19.56
N ILE A 272 8.41 -4.28 20.21
CA ILE A 272 9.77 -4.10 19.70
C ILE A 272 10.59 -5.39 19.82
N LYS A 273 10.38 -6.16 20.89
CA LYS A 273 11.00 -7.47 21.08
C LYS A 273 10.55 -8.47 20.03
N GLU A 274 9.26 -8.51 19.70
CA GLU A 274 8.69 -9.35 18.65
C GLU A 274 9.26 -8.98 17.27
N TYR A 275 9.36 -7.69 16.96
CA TYR A 275 9.98 -7.21 15.75
C TYR A 275 11.45 -7.67 15.62
N VAL A 276 12.27 -7.41 16.64
CA VAL A 276 13.69 -7.78 16.64
C VAL A 276 13.87 -9.31 16.57
N SER A 277 13.01 -10.08 17.24
CA SER A 277 13.03 -11.54 17.17
C SER A 277 12.62 -12.08 15.80
N GLY A 278 11.78 -11.34 15.05
CA GLY A 278 11.44 -11.64 13.67
C GLY A 278 12.63 -11.51 12.73
N LEU A 279 13.48 -10.50 12.92
CA LEU A 279 14.69 -10.28 12.13
C LEU A 279 15.72 -11.40 12.29
N SER A 280 15.83 -12.01 13.48
CA SER A 280 16.77 -13.09 13.72
C SER A 280 16.52 -14.34 12.87
N ARG A 281 15.30 -14.54 12.38
CA ARG A 281 14.94 -15.67 11.52
C ARG A 281 15.32 -15.47 10.06
N GLU A 282 15.55 -14.23 9.65
CA GLU A 282 15.82 -13.85 8.26
C GLU A 282 17.31 -13.59 7.98
N THR A 283 18.12 -13.45 9.04
CA THR A 283 19.55 -13.10 8.94
C THR A 283 20.43 -14.11 9.64
N TYR A 284 21.67 -14.27 9.14
CA TYR A 284 22.71 -15.14 9.76
C TYR A 284 23.22 -14.60 11.12
N GLU A 285 22.67 -13.52 11.65
CA GLU A 285 23.11 -12.84 12.87
C GLU A 285 22.18 -13.09 14.07
N ASP A 286 21.75 -14.33 14.21
CA ASP A 286 20.77 -14.77 15.20
C ASP A 286 21.11 -14.39 16.65
N GLU A 287 22.41 -14.41 17.01
CA GLU A 287 22.87 -14.12 18.37
C GLU A 287 22.76 -12.63 18.73
N PHE A 288 23.10 -11.73 17.83
CA PHE A 288 22.99 -10.30 18.05
C PHE A 288 21.53 -9.88 18.27
N TYR A 289 20.61 -10.31 17.41
CA TYR A 289 19.21 -9.94 17.57
C TYR A 289 18.58 -10.55 18.84
N LYS A 290 19.03 -11.72 19.27
CA LYS A 290 18.67 -12.30 20.56
C LYS A 290 19.15 -11.44 21.74
N GLU A 291 20.40 -10.99 21.69
CA GLU A 291 20.96 -10.12 22.72
C GLU A 291 20.22 -8.77 22.81
N ILE A 292 19.91 -8.15 21.65
CA ILE A 292 19.09 -6.92 21.58
C ILE A 292 17.70 -7.16 22.13
N SER A 293 17.02 -8.22 21.71
CA SER A 293 15.68 -8.58 22.20
C SER A 293 15.65 -8.79 23.71
N ASN A 294 16.67 -9.47 24.25
CA ASN A 294 16.81 -9.68 25.69
C ASN A 294 17.11 -8.36 26.42
N GLY A 295 17.94 -7.50 25.84
CA GLY A 295 18.22 -6.16 26.37
C GLY A 295 16.96 -5.30 26.47
N ILE A 296 16.15 -5.28 25.43
CA ILE A 296 14.85 -4.58 25.40
C ILE A 296 13.92 -5.13 26.50
N GLY A 297 13.83 -6.46 26.65
CA GLY A 297 13.03 -7.07 27.71
C GLY A 297 13.48 -6.62 29.10
N ARG A 298 14.78 -6.64 29.38
CA ARG A 298 15.34 -6.19 30.68
C ARG A 298 15.06 -4.71 30.95
N ILE A 299 15.17 -3.86 29.94
CA ILE A 299 14.85 -2.43 30.06
C ILE A 299 13.36 -2.25 30.37
N SER A 300 12.47 -2.94 29.64
CA SER A 300 11.03 -2.90 29.87
C SER A 300 10.64 -3.35 31.27
N ASP A 301 11.17 -4.50 31.70
CA ASP A 301 10.90 -5.04 33.04
C ASP A 301 11.38 -4.10 34.14
N ALA A 302 12.56 -3.52 33.96
CA ALA A 302 13.11 -2.57 34.92
C ALA A 302 12.28 -1.28 35.01
N LEU A 303 11.74 -0.80 33.87
CA LEU A 303 10.83 0.36 33.86
C LEU A 303 9.50 0.05 34.53
N LEU A 304 8.86 -1.07 34.16
CA LEU A 304 7.57 -1.48 34.69
C LEU A 304 7.62 -1.73 36.22
N LEU A 305 8.72 -2.27 36.70
CA LEU A 305 8.94 -2.56 38.11
C LEU A 305 9.63 -1.40 38.87
N CYS A 306 9.84 -0.25 38.21
CA CYS A 306 10.53 0.93 38.79
C CYS A 306 11.92 0.62 39.38
N ARG A 307 12.65 -0.33 38.78
CA ARG A 307 13.99 -0.77 39.22
C ARG A 307 15.10 0.05 38.56
N VAL A 308 15.36 1.22 39.09
CA VAL A 308 16.26 2.24 38.48
C VAL A 308 17.66 1.71 38.19
N ASN A 309 18.28 0.99 39.15
CA ASN A 309 19.64 0.47 38.97
C ASN A 309 19.73 -0.63 37.90
N GLU A 310 18.69 -1.49 37.78
CA GLU A 310 18.58 -2.50 36.75
C GLU A 310 18.37 -1.86 35.39
N PHE A 311 17.57 -0.79 35.32
CA PHE A 311 17.36 0.00 34.12
C PHE A 311 18.64 0.61 33.56
N GLU A 312 19.45 1.28 34.41
CA GLU A 312 20.75 1.83 34.01
C GLU A 312 21.69 0.74 33.49
N SER A 313 21.81 -0.37 34.24
CA SER A 313 22.65 -1.51 33.85
C SER A 313 22.22 -2.14 32.54
N ALA A 314 20.90 -2.26 32.30
CA ALA A 314 20.36 -2.82 31.07
C ALA A 314 20.62 -1.89 29.86
N LEU A 315 20.47 -0.57 30.03
CA LEU A 315 20.77 0.42 28.98
C LEU A 315 22.26 0.40 28.60
N ASP A 316 23.16 0.42 29.61
CA ASP A 316 24.59 0.40 29.35
C ASP A 316 25.05 -0.91 28.68
N SER A 317 24.43 -2.03 29.08
CA SER A 317 24.68 -3.33 28.43
C SER A 317 24.26 -3.33 26.97
N MET A 318 23.06 -2.81 26.69
CA MET A 318 22.54 -2.73 25.34
C MET A 318 23.37 -1.80 24.44
N GLN A 319 23.80 -0.66 24.98
CA GLN A 319 24.69 0.25 24.24
C GLN A 319 26.01 -0.43 23.87
N LYS A 320 26.62 -1.19 24.78
CA LYS A 320 27.86 -1.94 24.49
C LYS A 320 27.68 -3.03 23.42
N ILE A 321 26.50 -3.64 23.34
CA ILE A 321 26.16 -4.61 22.29
C ILE A 321 26.12 -3.91 20.93
N ILE A 322 25.48 -2.74 20.86
CA ILE A 322 25.37 -1.96 19.62
C ILE A 322 26.71 -1.41 19.17
N GLU A 323 27.53 -0.88 20.09
CA GLU A 323 28.85 -0.30 19.80
C GLU A 323 29.89 -1.33 19.30
N LYS A 324 29.73 -2.59 19.64
CA LYS A 324 30.64 -3.67 19.19
C LYS A 324 30.42 -4.11 17.74
N ARG A 325 29.42 -3.60 17.06
CA ARG A 325 28.99 -4.09 15.77
C ARG A 325 29.54 -3.29 14.59
N ASP A 326 29.73 -3.98 13.47
CA ASP A 326 30.14 -3.40 12.19
C ASP A 326 28.99 -2.52 11.59
N HIS A 327 29.29 -1.27 11.25
CA HIS A 327 28.34 -0.20 10.90
C HIS A 327 27.54 -0.37 9.58
N LYS A 328 27.47 -1.58 9.02
CA LYS A 328 26.89 -1.80 7.68
C LYS A 328 25.37 -2.07 7.65
N ILE A 329 24.68 -2.10 8.76
CA ILE A 329 23.27 -2.49 8.81
C ILE A 329 22.39 -1.31 9.21
N VAL A 330 21.46 -0.94 8.34
CA VAL A 330 20.54 0.21 8.46
C VAL A 330 19.78 0.25 9.81
N ILE A 331 19.47 -0.92 10.39
CA ILE A 331 18.74 -1.00 11.66
C ILE A 331 19.55 -0.49 12.85
N ASN A 332 20.89 -0.41 12.76
CA ASN A 332 21.73 0.07 13.84
C ASN A 332 21.47 1.57 14.13
N ASP A 333 21.28 2.36 13.09
CA ASP A 333 21.00 3.79 13.24
C ASP A 333 19.68 4.00 13.98
N TYR A 334 18.68 3.14 13.73
CA TYR A 334 17.38 3.21 14.42
C TYR A 334 17.48 2.74 15.87
N LEU A 335 18.31 1.73 16.18
CA LEU A 335 18.56 1.28 17.55
C LEU A 335 19.33 2.34 18.36
N ASP A 336 20.26 3.05 17.75
CA ASP A 336 20.96 4.19 18.38
C ASP A 336 20.00 5.34 18.70
N ILE A 337 19.11 5.67 17.75
CA ILE A 337 18.05 6.67 17.98
C ILE A 337 17.13 6.21 19.11
N PHE A 338 16.74 4.94 19.14
CA PHE A 338 15.92 4.35 20.19
C PHE A 338 16.55 4.48 21.58
N ILE A 339 17.82 4.08 21.74
CA ILE A 339 18.53 4.20 23.03
C ILE A 339 18.65 5.66 23.46
N LYS A 340 18.95 6.55 22.51
CA LYS A 340 19.04 7.99 22.79
C LYS A 340 17.70 8.55 23.28
N ASN A 341 16.60 8.13 22.66
CA ASN A 341 15.26 8.56 23.08
C ASN A 341 14.89 8.02 24.46
N ILE A 342 15.23 6.76 24.77
CA ILE A 342 15.03 6.20 26.11
C ILE A 342 15.84 6.99 27.15
N LYS A 343 17.12 7.25 26.90
CA LYS A 343 17.97 8.03 27.79
C LYS A 343 17.41 9.44 28.02
N ASN A 344 16.90 10.08 26.98
CA ASN A 344 16.32 11.43 27.10
C ASN A 344 15.02 11.40 27.89
N ASN A 345 14.11 10.48 27.64
CA ASN A 345 12.80 10.44 28.28
C ASN A 345 12.87 9.96 29.74
N TYR A 346 13.70 8.98 30.03
CA TYR A 346 13.80 8.38 31.35
C TYR A 346 15.03 8.87 32.14
N GLY A 347 15.99 9.53 31.50
CA GLY A 347 17.21 10.03 32.16
C GLY A 347 16.94 11.05 33.26
N VAL A 348 15.88 11.84 33.16
CA VAL A 348 15.45 12.77 34.21
C VAL A 348 15.02 12.03 35.49
N LEU A 349 14.33 10.87 35.32
CA LEU A 349 13.95 10.01 36.46
C LEU A 349 15.17 9.44 37.16
N LEU A 350 16.19 9.04 36.39
CA LEU A 350 17.46 8.53 36.89
C LEU A 350 18.22 9.59 37.71
N GLN A 351 18.32 10.82 37.20
CA GLN A 351 19.02 11.92 37.91
C GLN A 351 18.30 12.30 39.21
N LYS A 352 16.98 12.33 39.21
CA LYS A 352 16.18 12.64 40.40
C LYS A 352 16.38 11.59 41.49
N ASN A 353 16.48 10.32 41.12
CA ASN A 353 16.72 9.22 42.05
C ASN A 353 18.15 9.21 42.60
N LYS A 354 19.18 9.48 41.78
CA LYS A 354 20.57 9.63 42.24
C LYS A 354 20.70 10.75 43.28
N ARG A 355 20.06 11.91 43.08
CA ARG A 355 20.04 13.02 44.05
C ARG A 355 19.34 12.63 45.35
N ASN A 356 18.26 11.84 45.27
CA ASN A 356 17.56 11.39 46.48
C ASN A 356 18.35 10.33 47.27
N LEU A 357 19.03 9.41 46.60
CA LEU A 357 19.91 8.43 47.22
C LEU A 357 21.14 9.11 47.89
N GLN A 358 21.75 10.08 47.21
CA GLN A 358 22.85 10.88 47.79
C GLN A 358 22.40 11.68 49.03
N LYS A 359 21.19 12.24 49.00
CA LYS A 359 20.62 12.93 50.18
C LYS A 359 20.34 11.97 51.32
N ARG A 360 19.85 10.75 51.06
CA ARG A 360 19.61 9.72 52.08
C ARG A 360 20.92 9.22 52.72
N SER A 361 21.94 8.93 51.89
CA SER A 361 23.24 8.52 52.39
C SER A 361 23.96 9.63 53.20
N ALA A 362 23.73 10.91 52.83
CA ALA A 362 24.24 12.05 53.59
C ALA A 362 23.50 12.30 54.91
N LEU A 363 22.26 11.80 55.03
CA LEU A 363 21.45 11.89 56.23
C LEU A 363 21.55 10.65 57.13
N GLY A 364 22.36 9.65 56.75
CA GLY A 364 22.57 8.43 57.57
C GLY A 364 21.34 7.54 57.68
N ILE A 365 20.40 7.65 56.71
CA ILE A 365 19.15 6.86 56.63
C ILE A 365 19.22 5.83 55.49
#